data_ff00dd9885cd7b812c8ff67b004856c9
#
_entry.id   ff00dd9885cd7b812c8ff67b004856c9
#
_cell.length_a   1.000
_cell.length_b   1.000
_cell.length_c   1.000
_cell.angle_alpha   90.00
_cell.angle_beta   90.00
_cell.angle_gamma   90.00
#
_symmetry.space_group_name_H-M   'P 1'
#
loop_
_entity.id
_entity.type
_entity.pdbx_description
1 polymer ?
#
loop_
_entity_poly.entity_id
_entity_poly.type
_entity_poly.pdbx_seq_one_letter_code
_entity_poly.pdbx_strand_id
1 'polypeptide(L)'
;MDTVLQNISEPSGVLVIDKHAGATSHDIVNIVRRAYGLRRVGHTGTLDPIATGVLIVLVGRAAKAAEYLASDRKHYTATLRLGITTDTEDVTGNITSQSANIPPYKAVADACVGFVGKIMQTPPMYSAKKAGGKKLYELARKGVTIERRPVEVEIFSLDCKPAGQPGDYLLE
;
A
#
# COMPACT_ATOMS: atom_id res chain seq x y z
N MET A 1 4.95 -5.18 54.99
CA MET A 1 5.63 -4.69 53.75
C MET A 1 4.66 -4.90 52.60
N ASP A 2 3.83 -3.87 52.40
CA ASP A 2 2.81 -3.91 51.34
C ASP A 2 3.48 -3.60 50.01
N THR A 3 3.52 -4.63 49.16
CA THR A 3 3.97 -4.49 47.77
C THR A 3 2.88 -3.75 47.02
N VAL A 4 3.02 -2.43 46.89
CA VAL A 4 2.21 -1.61 45.96
C VAL A 4 2.54 -2.11 44.59
N LEU A 5 1.75 -3.05 44.07
CA LEU A 5 1.70 -3.36 42.66
C LEU A 5 1.26 -2.10 41.91
N GLN A 6 2.23 -1.33 41.45
CA GLN A 6 1.95 -0.25 40.50
C GLN A 6 1.18 -0.86 39.35
N ASN A 7 -0.06 -0.46 39.23
CA ASN A 7 -0.93 -0.78 38.08
C ASN A 7 -0.36 -0.05 36.87
N ILE A 8 0.72 -0.61 36.28
CA ILE A 8 1.29 -0.08 35.05
C ILE A 8 0.22 -0.36 33.99
N SER A 9 -0.52 0.68 33.66
CA SER A 9 -1.52 0.58 32.58
C SER A 9 -0.84 0.11 31.29
N GLU A 10 -1.45 -0.87 30.62
CA GLU A 10 -0.96 -1.38 29.34
C GLU A 10 -0.64 -0.21 28.40
N PRO A 11 0.56 -0.13 27.81
CA PRO A 11 0.93 0.95 26.90
C PRO A 11 -0.12 1.13 25.78
N SER A 12 -0.49 2.39 25.53
CA SER A 12 -1.48 2.71 24.50
C SER A 12 -1.10 4.00 23.79
N GLY A 13 -1.03 3.97 22.48
CA GLY A 13 -0.62 5.13 21.69
C GLY A 13 -0.46 4.83 20.21
N VAL A 14 0.15 5.79 19.53
CA VAL A 14 0.42 5.78 18.09
C VAL A 14 1.93 5.79 17.88
N LEU A 15 2.39 4.92 16.98
CA LEU A 15 3.77 4.90 16.49
C LEU A 15 3.75 5.25 15.01
N VAL A 16 4.61 6.17 14.62
CA VAL A 16 4.89 6.49 13.22
C VAL A 16 6.18 5.77 12.84
N ILE A 17 6.06 4.79 11.95
CA ILE A 17 7.19 3.91 11.58
C ILE A 17 7.52 4.12 10.11
N ASP A 18 8.78 4.34 9.80
CA ASP A 18 9.30 4.24 8.44
C ASP A 18 9.47 2.76 8.09
N LYS A 19 8.51 2.22 7.33
CA LYS A 19 8.56 0.81 6.93
C LYS A 19 9.61 0.63 5.83
N HIS A 20 10.56 -0.26 6.06
CA HIS A 20 11.55 -0.64 5.05
C HIS A 20 10.95 -1.59 3.99
N ALA A 21 11.58 -1.66 2.83
CA ALA A 21 11.24 -2.64 1.79
C ALA A 21 11.50 -4.10 2.27
N GLY A 22 10.75 -5.03 1.72
CA GLY A 22 10.87 -6.47 2.02
C GLY A 22 9.99 -6.94 3.19
N ALA A 23 9.48 -6.05 4.04
CA ALA A 23 8.56 -6.39 5.11
C ALA A 23 7.11 -6.07 4.74
N THR A 24 6.17 -6.91 5.14
CA THR A 24 4.75 -6.57 5.11
C THR A 24 4.39 -5.62 6.25
N SER A 25 3.28 -4.87 6.11
CA SER A 25 2.75 -4.05 7.22
C SER A 25 2.44 -4.92 8.46
N HIS A 26 2.07 -6.18 8.27
CA HIS A 26 1.81 -7.11 9.37
C HIS A 26 3.09 -7.59 10.07
N ASP A 27 4.20 -7.71 9.37
CA ASP A 27 5.51 -8.02 9.98
C ASP A 27 5.93 -6.92 10.94
N ILE A 28 5.73 -5.65 10.55
CA ILE A 28 5.98 -4.50 11.43
C ILE A 28 5.07 -4.55 12.67
N VAL A 29 3.78 -4.87 12.51
CA VAL A 29 2.88 -5.08 13.65
C VAL A 29 3.40 -6.17 14.58
N ASN A 30 3.91 -7.29 14.05
CA ASN A 30 4.45 -8.38 14.84
C ASN A 30 5.75 -8.00 15.57
N ILE A 31 6.60 -7.17 14.96
CA ILE A 31 7.79 -6.61 15.61
C ILE A 31 7.37 -5.77 16.80
N VAL A 32 6.41 -4.85 16.62
CA VAL A 32 5.89 -3.98 17.68
C VAL A 32 5.23 -4.80 18.79
N ARG A 33 4.44 -5.83 18.45
CA ARG A 33 3.85 -6.75 19.44
C ARG A 33 4.89 -7.37 20.34
N ARG A 34 5.98 -7.86 19.76
CA ARG A 34 7.08 -8.46 20.53
C ARG A 34 7.82 -7.44 21.38
N ALA A 35 8.13 -6.29 20.81
CA ALA A 35 8.89 -5.24 21.50
C ALA A 35 8.15 -4.70 22.74
N TYR A 36 6.83 -4.58 22.66
CA TYR A 36 6.01 -4.07 23.77
C TYR A 36 5.37 -5.16 24.64
N GLY A 37 5.50 -6.45 24.27
CA GLY A 37 4.84 -7.56 24.96
C GLY A 37 3.30 -7.51 24.84
N LEU A 38 2.74 -6.90 23.80
CA LEU A 38 1.33 -6.64 23.64
C LEU A 38 0.69 -7.46 22.52
N ARG A 39 -0.53 -7.95 22.78
CA ARG A 39 -1.32 -8.61 21.72
C ARG A 39 -2.07 -7.60 20.85
N ARG A 40 -2.56 -6.51 21.46
CA ARG A 40 -3.37 -5.52 20.77
C ARG A 40 -2.50 -4.48 20.08
N VAL A 41 -2.17 -4.76 18.83
CA VAL A 41 -1.43 -3.86 17.94
C VAL A 41 -2.04 -3.97 16.55
N GLY A 42 -2.26 -2.84 15.87
CA GLY A 42 -2.82 -2.76 14.52
C GLY A 42 -2.14 -1.65 13.72
N HIS A 43 -2.54 -1.46 12.47
CA HIS A 43 -2.09 -0.37 11.61
C HIS A 43 -3.28 0.27 10.90
N THR A 44 -3.13 1.51 10.42
CA THR A 44 -4.21 2.29 9.78
C THR A 44 -4.26 2.13 8.26
N GLY A 45 -3.24 1.53 7.64
CA GLY A 45 -3.18 1.34 6.19
C GLY A 45 -2.17 0.27 5.82
N THR A 46 -2.35 -0.38 4.68
CA THR A 46 -1.44 -1.39 4.18
C THR A 46 -0.48 -0.75 3.19
N LEU A 47 0.82 -0.95 3.39
CA LEU A 47 1.87 -0.76 2.40
C LEU A 47 2.29 -2.11 1.85
N ASP A 48 2.50 -2.16 0.53
CA ASP A 48 3.01 -3.36 -0.13
C ASP A 48 4.42 -3.72 0.36
N PRO A 49 4.85 -4.99 0.26
CA PRO A 49 6.17 -5.39 0.73
C PRO A 49 7.32 -4.61 0.10
N ILE A 50 7.21 -4.25 -1.19
CA ILE A 50 8.23 -3.47 -1.91
C ILE A 50 8.23 -1.99 -1.52
N ALA A 51 7.09 -1.46 -1.04
CA ALA A 51 6.96 -0.06 -0.69
C ALA A 51 7.69 0.25 0.62
N THR A 52 8.24 1.46 0.70
CA THR A 52 8.80 2.06 1.91
C THR A 52 7.96 3.24 2.35
N GLY A 53 8.18 3.74 3.56
CA GLY A 53 7.58 4.99 4.04
C GLY A 53 6.67 4.82 5.25
N VAL A 54 5.86 5.83 5.49
CA VAL A 54 5.11 6.00 6.73
C VAL A 54 4.04 4.93 6.93
N LEU A 55 4.20 4.15 7.99
CA LEU A 55 3.20 3.21 8.49
C LEU A 55 2.79 3.62 9.92
N ILE A 56 1.52 3.98 10.08
CA ILE A 56 0.98 4.30 11.41
C ILE A 56 0.54 3.02 12.08
N VAL A 57 1.18 2.72 13.22
CA VAL A 57 0.91 1.56 14.05
C VAL A 57 0.28 2.00 15.37
N LEU A 58 -0.79 1.32 15.76
CA LEU A 58 -1.58 1.60 16.94
C LEU A 58 -1.35 0.52 17.99
N VAL A 59 -1.09 0.94 19.23
CA VAL A 59 -0.71 0.06 20.34
C VAL A 59 -1.77 0.12 21.44
N GLY A 60 -2.09 -1.03 22.03
CA GLY A 60 -3.01 -1.14 23.16
C GLY A 60 -4.43 -0.68 22.79
N ARG A 61 -5.04 0.14 23.64
CA ARG A 61 -6.40 0.66 23.44
C ARG A 61 -6.54 1.51 22.18
N ALA A 62 -5.48 2.19 21.76
CA ALA A 62 -5.48 2.99 20.54
C ALA A 62 -5.74 2.15 19.26
N ALA A 63 -5.51 0.84 19.27
CA ALA A 63 -5.81 -0.03 18.13
C ALA A 63 -7.30 -0.02 17.72
N LYS A 64 -8.20 0.37 18.64
CA LYS A 64 -9.63 0.55 18.32
C LYS A 64 -9.92 1.78 17.46
N ALA A 65 -8.99 2.74 17.44
CA ALA A 65 -9.13 3.97 16.65
C ALA A 65 -8.64 3.81 15.20
N ALA A 66 -8.24 2.61 14.76
CA ALA A 66 -7.69 2.39 13.42
C ALA A 66 -8.63 2.88 12.30
N GLU A 67 -9.92 2.64 12.43
CA GLU A 67 -10.93 3.06 11.45
C GLU A 67 -11.09 4.58 11.37
N TYR A 68 -10.87 5.30 12.47
CA TYR A 68 -10.97 6.77 12.55
C TYR A 68 -9.66 7.48 12.15
N LEU A 69 -8.54 6.76 12.16
CA LEU A 69 -7.20 7.28 11.85
C LEU A 69 -6.70 6.81 10.47
N ALA A 70 -7.51 6.06 9.73
CA ALA A 70 -7.23 5.77 8.33
C ALA A 70 -7.23 7.10 7.57
N SER A 71 -6.06 7.49 7.05
CA SER A 71 -5.93 8.74 6.30
C SER A 71 -6.78 8.69 5.03
N ASP A 72 -7.60 9.71 4.81
CA ASP A 72 -8.38 9.87 3.59
C ASP A 72 -7.48 10.23 2.40
N ARG A 73 -6.32 10.82 2.68
CA ARG A 73 -5.33 11.21 1.66
C ARG A 73 -4.03 10.46 1.84
N LYS A 74 -3.43 10.08 0.70
CA LYS A 74 -2.15 9.39 0.65
C LYS A 74 -1.27 10.05 -0.40
N HIS A 75 0.02 10.12 -0.13
CA HIS A 75 1.02 10.61 -1.05
C HIS A 75 2.00 9.47 -1.35
N TYR A 76 2.27 9.25 -2.62
CA TYR A 76 3.17 8.20 -3.10
C TYR A 76 4.15 8.78 -4.12
N THR A 77 5.36 8.27 -4.07
CA THR A 77 6.34 8.43 -5.14
C THR A 77 6.60 7.05 -5.73
N ALA A 78 6.48 6.90 -7.03
CA ALA A 78 6.66 5.62 -7.71
C ALA A 78 7.40 5.78 -9.04
N THR A 79 8.15 4.74 -9.44
CA THR A 79 8.70 4.66 -10.79
C THR A 79 7.77 3.84 -11.66
N LEU A 80 7.23 4.48 -12.70
CA LEU A 80 6.53 3.82 -13.79
C LEU A 80 7.55 3.41 -14.85
N ARG A 81 7.56 2.14 -15.24
CA ARG A 81 8.31 1.64 -16.39
C ARG A 81 7.37 1.26 -17.51
N LEU A 82 7.48 1.94 -18.64
CA LEU A 82 6.73 1.60 -19.86
C LEU A 82 7.39 0.46 -20.63
N GLY A 83 6.61 -0.19 -21.49
CA GLY A 83 7.06 -1.29 -22.34
C GLY A 83 7.09 -2.65 -21.67
N ILE A 84 6.72 -2.76 -20.38
CA ILE A 84 6.66 -4.03 -19.67
C ILE A 84 5.35 -4.08 -18.87
N THR A 85 4.66 -5.22 -18.93
CA THR A 85 3.54 -5.53 -18.04
C THR A 85 3.83 -6.80 -17.25
N THR A 86 3.32 -6.87 -16.03
CA THR A 86 3.48 -8.04 -15.15
C THR A 86 2.12 -8.51 -14.64
N ASP A 87 2.06 -9.74 -14.16
CA ASP A 87 0.85 -10.33 -13.59
C ASP A 87 0.44 -9.71 -12.25
N THR A 88 1.38 -9.09 -11.53
CA THR A 88 1.13 -8.37 -10.28
C THR A 88 0.90 -6.87 -10.45
N GLU A 89 1.12 -6.33 -11.66
CA GLU A 89 1.11 -4.89 -11.95
C GLU A 89 2.22 -4.10 -11.24
N ASP A 90 3.25 -4.80 -10.71
CA ASP A 90 4.45 -4.24 -10.12
C ASP A 90 5.72 -5.03 -10.54
N VAL A 91 6.88 -4.61 -10.05
CA VAL A 91 8.19 -5.21 -10.41
C VAL A 91 8.41 -6.62 -9.85
N THR A 92 7.54 -7.12 -8.97
CA THR A 92 7.70 -8.43 -8.31
C THR A 92 7.06 -9.56 -9.11
N GLY A 93 6.22 -9.23 -10.10
CA GLY A 93 5.50 -10.19 -10.92
C GLY A 93 6.30 -10.75 -12.09
N ASN A 94 5.73 -11.79 -12.70
CA ASN A 94 6.24 -12.33 -13.95
C ASN A 94 5.85 -11.43 -15.11
N ILE A 95 6.77 -11.24 -16.06
CA ILE A 95 6.51 -10.45 -17.25
C ILE A 95 5.47 -11.17 -18.12
N THR A 96 4.37 -10.49 -18.42
CA THR A 96 3.28 -10.98 -19.26
C THR A 96 3.32 -10.42 -20.67
N SER A 97 3.90 -9.23 -20.86
CA SER A 97 4.06 -8.61 -22.18
C SER A 97 5.25 -7.65 -22.19
N GLN A 98 5.87 -7.50 -23.36
CA GLN A 98 6.92 -6.53 -23.60
C GLN A 98 6.69 -5.79 -24.92
N SER A 99 7.05 -4.51 -24.98
CA SER A 99 7.01 -3.67 -26.17
C SER A 99 8.21 -2.75 -26.19
N ALA A 100 8.89 -2.70 -27.35
CA ALA A 100 9.94 -1.71 -27.59
C ALA A 100 9.38 -0.34 -28.01
N ASN A 101 8.09 -0.26 -28.30
CA ASN A 101 7.46 0.99 -28.71
C ASN A 101 7.07 1.81 -27.49
N ILE A 102 7.97 2.69 -27.06
CA ILE A 102 7.76 3.61 -25.94
C ILE A 102 7.25 4.95 -26.48
N PRO A 103 6.07 5.42 -26.03
CA PRO A 103 5.53 6.71 -26.47
C PRO A 103 6.43 7.86 -26.01
N PRO A 104 6.43 9.01 -26.74
CA PRO A 104 7.19 10.18 -26.32
C PRO A 104 6.65 10.74 -24.99
N TYR A 105 7.51 11.39 -24.22
CA TYR A 105 7.17 11.95 -22.91
C TYR A 105 5.87 12.77 -22.89
N LYS A 106 5.67 13.62 -23.91
CA LYS A 106 4.45 14.41 -24.01
C LYS A 106 3.18 13.55 -23.96
N ALA A 107 3.16 12.45 -24.68
CA ALA A 107 1.99 11.55 -24.68
C ALA A 107 1.78 10.89 -23.30
N VAL A 108 2.86 10.55 -22.59
CA VAL A 108 2.79 10.00 -21.23
C VAL A 108 2.27 11.06 -20.25
N ALA A 109 2.79 12.28 -20.30
CA ALA A 109 2.36 13.38 -19.46
C ALA A 109 0.86 13.73 -19.71
N ASP A 110 0.45 13.82 -20.97
CA ASP A 110 -0.96 14.06 -21.34
C ASP A 110 -1.88 12.93 -20.81
N ALA A 111 -1.42 11.68 -20.86
CA ALA A 111 -2.16 10.54 -20.28
C ALA A 111 -2.28 10.66 -18.74
N CYS A 112 -1.23 11.07 -18.04
CA CYS A 112 -1.25 11.27 -16.58
C CYS A 112 -2.29 12.32 -16.17
N VAL A 113 -2.46 13.41 -16.93
CA VAL A 113 -3.51 14.41 -16.69
C VAL A 113 -4.90 13.78 -16.67
N GLY A 114 -5.14 12.78 -17.53
CA GLY A 114 -6.42 12.07 -17.60
C GLY A 114 -6.76 11.24 -16.36
N PHE A 115 -5.80 10.99 -15.48
CA PHE A 115 -6.03 10.28 -14.22
C PHE A 115 -6.36 11.21 -13.05
N VAL A 116 -6.17 12.52 -13.19
CA VAL A 116 -6.47 13.49 -12.12
C VAL A 116 -7.98 13.70 -11.99
N GLY A 117 -8.46 13.72 -10.76
CA GLY A 117 -9.88 13.83 -10.42
C GLY A 117 -10.49 12.49 -10.02
N LYS A 118 -11.80 12.40 -10.14
CA LYS A 118 -12.56 11.19 -9.81
C LYS A 118 -12.57 10.22 -10.98
N ILE A 119 -12.08 9.01 -10.74
CA ILE A 119 -12.00 7.94 -11.73
C ILE A 119 -12.56 6.63 -11.18
N MET A 120 -12.98 5.75 -12.07
CA MET A 120 -13.41 4.40 -11.71
C MET A 120 -12.23 3.43 -11.86
N GLN A 121 -11.70 2.96 -10.74
CA GLN A 121 -10.61 1.98 -10.71
C GLN A 121 -11.16 0.58 -10.48
N THR A 122 -10.83 -0.37 -11.38
CA THR A 122 -10.99 -1.79 -11.09
C THR A 122 -9.83 -2.26 -10.21
N PRO A 123 -10.08 -2.69 -8.96
CA PRO A 123 -8.99 -3.11 -8.07
C PRO A 123 -8.20 -4.27 -8.67
N PRO A 124 -6.84 -4.26 -8.60
CA PRO A 124 -6.05 -5.38 -9.07
C PRO A 124 -6.32 -6.65 -8.25
N MET A 125 -6.06 -7.84 -8.86
CA MET A 125 -6.19 -9.12 -8.16
C MET A 125 -5.19 -9.23 -6.99
N TYR A 126 -4.00 -8.68 -7.16
CA TYR A 126 -2.98 -8.61 -6.10
C TYR A 126 -3.22 -7.39 -5.18
N SER A 127 -4.39 -7.34 -4.54
CA SER A 127 -4.74 -6.28 -3.58
C SER A 127 -5.30 -6.83 -2.27
N ALA A 128 -5.25 -6.01 -1.22
CA ALA A 128 -5.80 -6.33 0.09
C ALA A 128 -7.35 -6.21 0.17
N LYS A 129 -8.01 -5.78 -0.91
CA LYS A 129 -9.48 -5.70 -0.97
C LYS A 129 -10.09 -7.08 -0.82
N LYS A 130 -11.26 -7.14 -0.19
CA LYS A 130 -11.98 -8.39 0.05
C LYS A 130 -13.12 -8.57 -0.94
N ALA A 131 -13.30 -9.81 -1.41
CA ALA A 131 -14.48 -10.25 -2.13
C ALA A 131 -14.95 -11.59 -1.52
N GLY A 132 -16.22 -11.67 -1.16
CA GLY A 132 -16.76 -12.87 -0.48
C GLY A 132 -16.03 -13.22 0.83
N GLY A 133 -15.53 -12.22 1.56
CA GLY A 133 -14.81 -12.39 2.82
C GLY A 133 -13.33 -12.75 2.70
N LYS A 134 -12.82 -13.08 1.50
CA LYS A 134 -11.40 -13.41 1.24
C LYS A 134 -10.71 -12.22 0.58
N LYS A 135 -9.43 -12.03 0.87
CA LYS A 135 -8.64 -10.99 0.20
C LYS A 135 -8.32 -11.41 -1.23
N LEU A 136 -8.33 -10.44 -2.17
CA LEU A 136 -8.13 -10.70 -3.58
C LEU A 136 -6.76 -11.37 -3.85
N TYR A 137 -5.69 -10.93 -3.18
CA TYR A 137 -4.38 -11.54 -3.35
C TYR A 137 -4.31 -13.01 -2.91
N GLU A 138 -5.17 -13.44 -1.96
CA GLU A 138 -5.23 -14.84 -1.54
C GLU A 138 -5.85 -15.74 -2.62
N LEU A 139 -6.78 -15.17 -3.41
CA LEU A 139 -7.37 -15.84 -4.56
C LEU A 139 -6.38 -15.85 -5.74
N ALA A 140 -5.72 -14.72 -6.00
CA ALA A 140 -4.72 -14.59 -7.07
C ALA A 140 -3.59 -15.64 -6.91
N ARG A 141 -3.05 -15.79 -5.69
CA ARG A 141 -2.02 -16.81 -5.39
C ARG A 141 -2.47 -18.25 -5.63
N LYS A 142 -3.78 -18.49 -5.68
CA LYS A 142 -4.37 -19.80 -6.00
C LYS A 142 -4.74 -19.93 -7.47
N GLY A 143 -4.36 -18.96 -8.31
CA GLY A 143 -4.72 -18.92 -9.72
C GLY A 143 -6.19 -18.62 -9.99
N VAL A 144 -6.94 -18.16 -8.98
CA VAL A 144 -8.35 -17.84 -9.11
C VAL A 144 -8.52 -16.36 -9.41
N THR A 145 -9.09 -16.07 -10.59
CA THR A 145 -9.49 -14.71 -10.97
C THR A 145 -11.01 -14.59 -10.79
N ILE A 146 -11.45 -13.48 -10.20
CA ILE A 146 -12.87 -13.17 -10.02
C ILE A 146 -13.20 -11.82 -10.65
N GLU A 147 -14.47 -11.63 -10.98
CA GLU A 147 -14.97 -10.33 -11.40
C GLU A 147 -14.87 -9.32 -10.24
N ARG A 148 -14.38 -8.13 -10.54
CA ARG A 148 -14.18 -7.04 -9.60
C ARG A 148 -14.97 -5.83 -10.05
N ARG A 149 -15.78 -5.30 -9.15
CA ARG A 149 -16.52 -4.08 -9.43
C ARG A 149 -15.58 -2.88 -9.36
N PRO A 150 -15.60 -1.98 -10.36
CA PRO A 150 -14.90 -0.71 -10.26
C PRO A 150 -15.36 0.07 -9.02
N VAL A 151 -14.43 0.80 -8.44
CA VAL A 151 -14.68 1.69 -7.29
C VAL A 151 -14.23 3.09 -7.66
N GLU A 152 -14.98 4.10 -7.23
CA GLU A 152 -14.57 5.49 -7.39
C GLU A 152 -13.36 5.75 -6.49
N VAL A 153 -12.32 6.33 -7.08
CA VAL A 153 -11.15 6.87 -6.39
C VAL A 153 -10.90 8.29 -6.88
N GLU A 154 -10.29 9.12 -6.05
CA GLU A 154 -9.95 10.49 -6.41
C GLU A 154 -8.44 10.67 -6.35
N ILE A 155 -7.86 11.14 -7.45
CA ILE A 155 -6.45 11.51 -7.57
C ILE A 155 -6.39 13.04 -7.57
N PHE A 156 -5.85 13.62 -6.50
CA PHE A 156 -5.81 15.08 -6.33
C PHE A 156 -4.74 15.74 -7.19
N SER A 157 -3.62 15.06 -7.38
CA SER A 157 -2.52 15.47 -8.25
C SER A 157 -1.77 14.25 -8.75
N LEU A 158 -1.18 14.37 -9.93
CA LEU A 158 -0.30 13.36 -10.50
C LEU A 158 0.77 14.06 -11.34
N ASP A 159 1.93 14.27 -10.76
CA ASP A 159 3.11 14.74 -11.47
C ASP A 159 3.83 13.57 -12.13
N CYS A 160 4.30 13.78 -13.36
CA CYS A 160 5.03 12.79 -14.14
C CYS A 160 6.29 13.42 -14.71
N LYS A 161 7.46 12.86 -14.42
CA LYS A 161 8.76 13.36 -14.88
C LYS A 161 9.59 12.20 -15.43
N PRO A 162 10.34 12.38 -16.53
CA PRO A 162 11.30 11.37 -16.98
C PRO A 162 12.29 11.01 -15.87
N ALA A 163 12.60 9.72 -15.72
CA ALA A 163 13.50 9.22 -14.70
C ALA A 163 14.47 8.17 -15.27
N GLY A 164 15.74 8.28 -14.88
CA GLY A 164 16.77 7.26 -15.11
C GLY A 164 16.95 6.88 -16.58
N GLN A 165 16.23 5.84 -17.03
CA GLN A 165 16.36 5.28 -18.37
C GLN A 165 15.17 5.64 -19.27
N PRO A 166 15.33 5.58 -20.62
CA PRO A 166 14.20 5.75 -21.54
C PRO A 166 13.05 4.81 -21.19
N GLY A 167 11.84 5.35 -21.06
CA GLY A 167 10.65 4.61 -20.66
C GLY A 167 10.38 4.57 -19.16
N ASP A 168 11.29 5.09 -18.32
CA ASP A 168 11.06 5.25 -16.89
C ASP A 168 10.56 6.66 -16.57
N TYR A 169 9.57 6.75 -15.70
CA TYR A 169 8.97 8.00 -15.24
C TYR A 169 8.80 7.98 -13.72
N LEU A 170 9.16 9.07 -13.07
CA LEU A 170 8.82 9.30 -11.68
C LEU A 170 7.41 9.88 -11.61
N LEU A 171 6.55 9.24 -10.87
CA LEU A 171 5.18 9.67 -10.55
C LEU A 171 5.11 10.13 -9.10
N GLU A 172 4.43 11.25 -8.86
CA GLU A 172 4.22 11.81 -7.52
C GLU A 172 2.78 12.26 -7.34
#